data_40a9165daf8aef3afb18b9223f667dc7
#
_entry.id   40a9165daf8aef3afb18b9223f667dc7
#
_cell.length_a   1.000
_cell.length_b   1.000
_cell.length_c   1.000
_cell.angle_alpha   90.00
_cell.angle_beta   90.00
_cell.angle_gamma   90.00
#
_symmetry.space_group_name_H-M   'P 1'
#
loop_
_entity.id
_entity.type
_entity.pdbx_description
1 polymer ?
#
loop_
_entity_poly.entity_id
_entity_poly.type
_entity_poly.pdbx_seq_one_letter_code
_entity_poly.pdbx_strand_id
1 'polypeptide(L)'
;MIDLFALFALLAGTATTFSVATPLLAAIIVKLFGITISRTVVTIIILLVTCAVYTYAVLHGFKGISFLAKLCIYLFFGLLLIVLLIGGQGKFIIENGFQSFGKMLQHFIELSTFTDPERTSNFPQDWTIYYWAYWMVWAVAAPFFIGNISRGRTIKQTILGGYVFGVGSTIISFVVLGNYGLGLQVSGKADFISQYAKDGDLYGLILNIIDTMPLAKVILVITVLCMIAFYATSFDSIAYTAACYSYKELGENEHPHKLIELLWCLLLIVLPIALVFSESSMNNIQSISIISAFPIGIIMILILISFFKDAGKYLAESSKSPDSTTKSKK
;
A
#
# COMPACT_ATOMS: atom_id res chain seq x y z
N MET A 1 17.62 -16.49 11.00
CA MET A 1 16.27 -17.08 10.87
C MET A 1 15.18 -16.00 10.81
N ILE A 2 15.19 -14.99 11.71
CA ILE A 2 14.24 -13.85 11.68
C ILE A 2 14.31 -13.12 10.33
N ASP A 3 15.50 -12.81 9.83
CA ASP A 3 15.72 -12.13 8.56
C ASP A 3 15.16 -12.90 7.37
N LEU A 4 15.21 -14.23 7.41
CA LEU A 4 14.63 -15.07 6.36
C LEU A 4 13.10 -14.94 6.31
N PHE A 5 12.43 -14.93 7.47
CA PHE A 5 10.99 -14.68 7.53
C PHE A 5 10.65 -13.26 7.09
N ALA A 6 11.48 -12.27 7.45
CA ALA A 6 11.32 -10.90 7.02
C ALA A 6 11.40 -10.76 5.49
N LEU A 7 12.41 -11.37 4.86
CA LEU A 7 12.56 -11.40 3.41
C LEU A 7 11.41 -12.14 2.71
N PHE A 8 10.99 -13.29 3.25
CA PHE A 8 9.85 -14.03 2.73
C PHE A 8 8.57 -13.19 2.78
N ALA A 9 8.34 -12.49 3.90
CA ALA A 9 7.21 -11.60 4.05
C ALA A 9 7.25 -10.44 3.05
N LEU A 10 8.41 -9.81 2.84
CA LEU A 10 8.58 -8.76 1.84
C LEU A 10 8.26 -9.24 0.43
N LEU A 11 8.76 -10.42 0.05
CA LEU A 11 8.45 -11.04 -1.23
C LEU A 11 6.95 -11.33 -1.39
N ALA A 12 6.33 -11.89 -0.35
CA ALA A 12 4.91 -12.21 -0.34
C ALA A 12 4.02 -10.96 -0.45
N GLY A 13 4.31 -9.93 0.34
CA GLY A 13 3.59 -8.65 0.29
C GLY A 13 3.73 -7.96 -1.06
N THR A 14 4.93 -7.94 -1.61
CA THR A 14 5.22 -7.37 -2.93
C THR A 14 4.47 -8.13 -4.02
N ALA A 15 4.56 -9.46 -4.02
CA ALA A 15 3.88 -10.31 -5.00
C ALA A 15 2.37 -10.09 -4.97
N THR A 16 1.77 -10.05 -3.78
CA THR A 16 0.34 -9.81 -3.61
C THR A 16 -0.06 -8.42 -4.14
N THR A 17 0.67 -7.37 -3.75
CA THR A 17 0.40 -6.00 -4.21
C THR A 17 0.35 -5.90 -5.73
N PHE A 18 1.36 -6.44 -6.39
CA PHE A 18 1.48 -6.32 -7.84
C PHE A 18 0.50 -7.21 -8.59
N SER A 19 0.28 -8.44 -8.11
CA SER A 19 -0.66 -9.36 -8.74
C SER A 19 -2.11 -8.88 -8.62
N VAL A 20 -2.45 -8.13 -7.55
CA VAL A 20 -3.79 -7.57 -7.37
C VAL A 20 -3.97 -6.25 -8.15
N ALA A 21 -2.98 -5.36 -8.12
CA ALA A 21 -3.17 -4.02 -8.64
C ALA A 21 -2.79 -3.86 -10.12
N THR A 22 -1.79 -4.62 -10.63
CA THR A 22 -1.33 -4.47 -12.02
C THR A 22 -2.38 -4.85 -13.08
N PRO A 23 -3.27 -5.84 -12.88
CA PRO A 23 -4.34 -6.12 -13.83
C PRO A 23 -5.31 -4.94 -14.03
N LEU A 24 -5.53 -4.10 -13.00
CA LEU A 24 -6.30 -2.86 -13.16
C LEU A 24 -5.57 -1.89 -14.10
N LEU A 25 -4.28 -1.68 -13.88
CA LEU A 25 -3.46 -0.83 -14.73
C LEU A 25 -3.46 -1.31 -16.18
N ALA A 26 -3.34 -2.64 -16.39
CA ALA A 26 -3.44 -3.25 -17.70
C ALA A 26 -4.81 -3.02 -18.34
N ALA A 27 -5.90 -3.20 -17.60
CA ALA A 27 -7.26 -2.97 -18.09
C ALA A 27 -7.48 -1.51 -18.51
N ILE A 28 -6.94 -0.54 -17.75
CA ILE A 28 -6.99 0.88 -18.09
C ILE A 28 -6.22 1.16 -19.40
N ILE A 29 -5.00 0.61 -19.54
CA ILE A 29 -4.16 0.81 -20.73
C ILE A 29 -4.81 0.18 -21.96
N VAL A 30 -5.31 -1.04 -21.85
CA VAL A 30 -6.06 -1.71 -22.91
C VAL A 30 -7.22 -0.85 -23.38
N LYS A 31 -7.98 -0.29 -22.45
CA LYS A 31 -9.14 0.58 -22.75
C LYS A 31 -8.74 1.91 -23.41
N LEU A 32 -7.69 2.56 -22.89
CA LEU A 32 -7.25 3.87 -23.42
C LEU A 32 -6.71 3.78 -24.85
N PHE A 33 -5.98 2.72 -25.17
CA PHE A 33 -5.31 2.57 -26.45
C PHE A 33 -6.02 1.61 -27.42
N GLY A 34 -7.14 0.99 -27.00
CA GLY A 34 -7.88 0.05 -27.84
C GLY A 34 -7.06 -1.19 -28.21
N ILE A 35 -6.21 -1.67 -27.29
CA ILE A 35 -5.29 -2.79 -27.53
C ILE A 35 -6.07 -4.09 -27.56
N THR A 36 -5.85 -4.93 -28.59
CA THR A 36 -6.50 -6.24 -28.76
C THR A 36 -5.73 -7.41 -28.13
N ILE A 37 -4.57 -7.15 -27.52
CA ILE A 37 -3.71 -8.14 -26.86
C ILE A 37 -4.34 -8.55 -25.53
N SER A 38 -4.09 -9.81 -25.09
CA SER A 38 -4.63 -10.32 -23.83
C SER A 38 -4.18 -9.47 -22.62
N ARG A 39 -5.08 -9.30 -21.65
CA ARG A 39 -4.79 -8.56 -20.41
C ARG A 39 -3.55 -9.08 -19.69
N THR A 40 -3.34 -10.41 -19.69
CA THR A 40 -2.18 -11.06 -19.07
C THR A 40 -0.86 -10.58 -19.68
N VAL A 41 -0.76 -10.55 -21.02
CA VAL A 41 0.46 -10.08 -21.70
C VAL A 41 0.70 -8.61 -21.41
N VAL A 42 -0.33 -7.77 -21.45
CA VAL A 42 -0.20 -6.34 -21.11
C VAL A 42 0.24 -6.16 -19.65
N THR A 43 -0.30 -6.96 -18.72
CA THR A 43 0.12 -6.96 -17.32
C THR A 43 1.60 -7.28 -17.16
N ILE A 44 2.12 -8.30 -17.83
CA ILE A 44 3.54 -8.66 -17.79
C ILE A 44 4.40 -7.53 -18.36
N ILE A 45 4.00 -6.94 -19.49
CA ILE A 45 4.73 -5.80 -20.07
C ILE A 45 4.79 -4.62 -19.08
N ILE A 46 3.68 -4.32 -18.41
CA ILE A 46 3.62 -3.26 -17.40
C ILE A 46 4.53 -3.56 -16.23
N LEU A 47 4.55 -4.79 -15.73
CA LEU A 47 5.45 -5.20 -14.66
C LEU A 47 6.91 -4.99 -15.06
N LEU A 48 7.30 -5.36 -16.27
CA LEU A 48 8.65 -5.16 -16.79
C LEU A 48 8.99 -3.68 -16.96
N VAL A 49 8.07 -2.86 -17.48
CA VAL A 49 8.27 -1.40 -17.60
C VAL A 49 8.39 -0.77 -16.21
N THR A 50 7.54 -1.16 -15.27
CA THR A 50 7.61 -0.68 -13.89
C THR A 50 8.93 -1.07 -13.25
N CYS A 51 9.41 -2.31 -13.47
CA CYS A 51 10.73 -2.77 -13.04
C CYS A 51 11.85 -1.87 -13.59
N ALA A 52 11.82 -1.54 -14.86
CA ALA A 52 12.80 -0.64 -15.47
C ALA A 52 12.77 0.77 -14.87
N VAL A 53 11.58 1.32 -14.60
CA VAL A 53 11.40 2.67 -14.02
C VAL A 53 11.97 2.74 -12.61
N TYR A 54 11.64 1.80 -11.73
CA TYR A 54 12.17 1.86 -10.36
C TYR A 54 13.63 1.46 -10.28
N THR A 55 14.11 0.55 -11.14
CA THR A 55 15.54 0.25 -11.25
C THR A 55 16.34 1.49 -11.67
N TYR A 56 15.82 2.26 -12.62
CA TYR A 56 16.40 3.55 -12.99
C TYR A 56 16.41 4.54 -11.82
N ALA A 57 15.31 4.62 -11.05
CA ALA A 57 15.22 5.49 -9.87
C ALA A 57 16.25 5.12 -8.80
N VAL A 58 16.39 3.83 -8.49
CA VAL A 58 17.41 3.29 -7.57
C VAL A 58 18.81 3.68 -7.98
N LEU A 59 19.16 3.51 -9.27
CA LEU A 59 20.49 3.83 -9.78
C LEU A 59 20.84 5.32 -9.68
N HIS A 60 19.84 6.22 -9.75
CA HIS A 60 20.04 7.68 -9.68
C HIS A 60 19.93 8.25 -8.27
N GLY A 61 19.56 7.44 -7.26
CA GLY A 61 19.58 7.76 -5.84
C GLY A 61 18.42 8.66 -5.37
N PHE A 62 18.49 9.08 -4.10
CA PHE A 62 17.40 9.74 -3.35
C PHE A 62 16.72 10.96 -4.01
N LYS A 63 17.38 11.69 -4.91
CA LYS A 63 16.78 12.88 -5.55
C LYS A 63 15.64 12.49 -6.52
N GLY A 64 15.79 11.40 -7.25
CA GLY A 64 14.76 10.87 -8.14
C GLY A 64 13.53 10.39 -7.38
N ILE A 65 13.75 9.68 -6.28
CA ILE A 65 12.71 9.12 -5.41
C ILE A 65 11.85 10.22 -4.78
N SER A 66 12.49 11.24 -4.22
CA SER A 66 11.79 12.37 -3.60
C SER A 66 10.90 13.13 -4.59
N PHE A 67 11.35 13.29 -5.84
CA PHE A 67 10.53 13.91 -6.89
C PHE A 67 9.32 13.02 -7.23
N LEU A 68 9.55 11.74 -7.42
CA LEU A 68 8.49 10.78 -7.76
C LEU A 68 7.45 10.66 -6.64
N ALA A 69 7.88 10.65 -5.37
CA ALA A 69 6.99 10.66 -4.22
C ALA A 69 6.11 11.92 -4.14
N LYS A 70 6.67 13.10 -4.41
CA LYS A 70 5.89 14.34 -4.47
C LYS A 70 4.88 14.32 -5.60
N LEU A 71 5.29 13.89 -6.78
CA LEU A 71 4.40 13.75 -7.93
C LEU A 71 3.23 12.81 -7.62
N CYS A 72 3.53 11.66 -7.00
CA CYS A 72 2.55 10.70 -6.56
C CYS A 72 1.48 11.31 -5.65
N ILE A 73 1.89 12.06 -4.63
CA ILE A 73 0.98 12.74 -3.69
C ILE A 73 0.09 13.75 -4.42
N TYR A 74 0.66 14.58 -5.28
CA TYR A 74 -0.11 15.59 -6.03
C TYR A 74 -1.11 14.94 -7.00
N LEU A 75 -0.70 13.91 -7.72
CA LEU A 75 -1.59 13.17 -8.63
C LEU A 75 -2.73 12.49 -7.86
N PHE A 76 -2.43 11.87 -6.73
CA PHE A 76 -3.42 11.17 -5.93
C PHE A 76 -4.46 12.13 -5.33
N PHE A 77 -4.05 13.18 -4.64
CA PHE A 77 -4.98 14.15 -4.08
C PHE A 77 -5.69 14.95 -5.17
N GLY A 78 -5.02 15.22 -6.30
CA GLY A 78 -5.65 15.81 -7.49
C GLY A 78 -6.76 14.91 -8.03
N LEU A 79 -6.54 13.61 -8.14
CA LEU A 79 -7.56 12.63 -8.54
C LEU A 79 -8.75 12.64 -7.57
N LEU A 80 -8.52 12.62 -6.26
CA LEU A 80 -9.58 12.67 -5.25
C LEU A 80 -10.41 13.95 -5.36
N LEU A 81 -9.77 15.11 -5.57
CA LEU A 81 -10.45 16.39 -5.76
C LEU A 81 -11.30 16.40 -7.03
N ILE A 82 -10.78 15.87 -8.14
CA ILE A 82 -11.54 15.75 -9.39
C ILE A 82 -12.81 14.91 -9.17
N VAL A 83 -12.67 13.73 -8.54
CA VAL A 83 -13.82 12.86 -8.26
C VAL A 83 -14.84 13.56 -7.36
N LEU A 84 -14.39 14.22 -6.31
CA LEU A 84 -15.25 14.92 -5.35
C LEU A 84 -16.01 16.10 -5.99
N LEU A 85 -15.32 16.92 -6.79
CA LEU A 85 -15.89 18.18 -7.32
C LEU A 85 -16.64 17.99 -8.62
N ILE A 86 -16.16 17.11 -9.51
CA ILE A 86 -16.66 16.97 -10.88
C ILE A 86 -17.52 15.71 -11.03
N GLY A 87 -17.36 14.69 -10.18
CA GLY A 87 -18.07 13.41 -10.28
C GLY A 87 -19.61 13.49 -10.10
N GLY A 88 -20.15 14.63 -9.66
CA GLY A 88 -21.60 14.82 -9.49
C GLY A 88 -22.22 14.09 -8.28
N GLN A 89 -21.41 13.48 -7.43
CA GLN A 89 -21.83 12.81 -6.18
C GLN A 89 -21.27 13.49 -4.93
N GLY A 90 -20.70 14.70 -5.03
CA GLY A 90 -19.97 15.36 -3.95
C GLY A 90 -20.77 15.50 -2.65
N LYS A 91 -22.07 15.83 -2.73
CA LYS A 91 -22.95 15.91 -1.55
C LYS A 91 -23.04 14.56 -0.84
N PHE A 92 -23.36 13.49 -1.58
CA PHE A 92 -23.46 12.14 -1.03
C PHE A 92 -22.12 11.67 -0.44
N ILE A 93 -21.00 11.92 -1.13
CA ILE A 93 -19.67 11.56 -0.66
C ILE A 93 -19.37 12.19 0.70
N ILE A 94 -19.66 13.49 0.87
CA ILE A 94 -19.40 14.22 2.12
C ILE A 94 -20.32 13.72 3.24
N GLU A 95 -21.63 13.70 3.00
CA GLU A 95 -22.62 13.32 4.02
C GLU A 95 -22.43 11.88 4.48
N ASN A 96 -22.32 10.93 3.54
CA ASN A 96 -22.09 9.52 3.88
C ASN A 96 -20.70 9.28 4.45
N GLY A 97 -19.69 10.05 4.03
CA GLY A 97 -18.35 10.00 4.58
C GLY A 97 -18.30 10.32 6.07
N PHE A 98 -18.93 11.43 6.49
CA PHE A 98 -19.03 11.79 7.91
C PHE A 98 -19.83 10.75 8.71
N GLN A 99 -20.95 10.28 8.17
CA GLN A 99 -21.76 9.27 8.82
C GLN A 99 -21.00 7.95 8.99
N SER A 100 -20.34 7.49 7.94
CA SER A 100 -19.54 6.26 7.95
C SER A 100 -18.35 6.33 8.91
N PHE A 101 -17.69 7.49 8.96
CA PHE A 101 -16.59 7.74 9.90
C PHE A 101 -17.07 7.66 11.35
N GLY A 102 -18.21 8.30 11.67
CA GLY A 102 -18.80 8.24 13.00
C GLY A 102 -19.20 6.80 13.39
N LYS A 103 -19.82 6.05 12.48
CA LYS A 103 -20.17 4.63 12.71
C LYS A 103 -18.93 3.76 12.87
N MET A 104 -17.90 3.98 12.09
CA MET A 104 -16.63 3.25 12.20
C MET A 104 -16.01 3.44 13.58
N LEU A 105 -15.98 4.66 14.11
CA LEU A 105 -15.44 4.93 15.45
C LEU A 105 -16.32 4.28 16.54
N GLN A 106 -17.63 4.38 16.43
CA GLN A 106 -18.58 3.82 17.40
C GLN A 106 -18.52 2.29 17.47
N HIS A 107 -18.39 1.63 16.32
CA HIS A 107 -18.41 0.16 16.18
C HIS A 107 -17.04 -0.42 15.86
N PHE A 108 -15.96 0.29 16.18
CA PHE A 108 -14.60 -0.09 15.78
C PHE A 108 -14.23 -1.51 16.20
N ILE A 109 -14.47 -1.88 17.44
CA ILE A 109 -14.11 -3.21 17.95
C ILE A 109 -14.97 -4.28 17.27
N GLU A 110 -16.29 -4.08 17.18
CA GLU A 110 -17.22 -4.98 16.52
C GLU A 110 -16.81 -5.23 15.06
N LEU A 111 -16.62 -4.17 14.28
CA LEU A 111 -16.24 -4.28 12.86
C LEU A 111 -14.85 -4.92 12.67
N SER A 112 -13.92 -4.68 13.59
CA SER A 112 -12.57 -5.23 13.50
C SER A 112 -12.48 -6.71 13.90
N THR A 113 -13.41 -7.19 14.74
CA THR A 113 -13.40 -8.56 15.26
C THR A 113 -14.47 -9.45 14.66
N PHE A 114 -15.37 -8.90 13.84
CA PHE A 114 -16.40 -9.67 13.15
C PHE A 114 -15.78 -10.60 12.11
N THR A 115 -15.99 -11.90 12.27
CA THR A 115 -15.43 -12.95 11.41
C THR A 115 -16.46 -13.69 10.57
N ASP A 116 -17.74 -13.28 10.61
CA ASP A 116 -18.84 -13.95 9.92
C ASP A 116 -18.84 -15.47 10.12
N PRO A 117 -19.04 -15.97 11.36
CA PRO A 117 -18.93 -17.41 11.65
C PRO A 117 -19.98 -18.24 10.89
N GLU A 118 -21.10 -17.65 10.52
CA GLU A 118 -22.15 -18.31 9.74
C GLU A 118 -21.87 -18.31 8.22
N ARG A 119 -20.79 -17.67 7.78
CA ARG A 119 -20.39 -17.59 6.36
C ARG A 119 -21.48 -17.03 5.44
N THR A 120 -22.20 -16.01 5.91
CA THR A 120 -23.29 -15.41 5.15
C THR A 120 -22.80 -14.62 3.93
N SER A 121 -21.65 -13.98 4.03
CA SER A 121 -21.09 -13.13 2.96
C SER A 121 -19.67 -13.50 2.53
N ASN A 122 -18.92 -14.23 3.35
CA ASN A 122 -17.47 -14.43 3.25
C ASN A 122 -16.64 -13.13 3.22
N PHE A 123 -17.25 -11.97 3.30
CA PHE A 123 -16.57 -10.67 3.23
C PHE A 123 -15.44 -10.51 4.26
N PRO A 124 -15.62 -10.89 5.55
CA PRO A 124 -14.53 -10.79 6.52
C PRO A 124 -13.32 -11.65 6.16
N GLN A 125 -13.53 -12.84 5.57
CA GLN A 125 -12.45 -13.73 5.15
C GLN A 125 -11.67 -13.14 3.99
N ASP A 126 -12.39 -12.66 2.99
CA ASP A 126 -11.80 -12.16 1.75
C ASP A 126 -11.12 -10.79 1.95
N TRP A 127 -11.62 -9.98 2.90
CA TRP A 127 -11.17 -8.61 3.05
C TRP A 127 -10.65 -8.27 4.45
N THR A 128 -11.40 -8.45 5.53
CA THR A 128 -10.99 -8.01 6.87
C THR A 128 -9.77 -8.79 7.35
N ILE A 129 -9.85 -10.13 7.35
CA ILE A 129 -8.75 -11.01 7.77
C ILE A 129 -7.55 -10.87 6.83
N TYR A 130 -7.81 -10.80 5.52
CA TYR A 130 -6.77 -10.57 4.52
C TYR A 130 -6.02 -9.27 4.76
N TYR A 131 -6.70 -8.14 4.96
CA TYR A 131 -6.04 -6.85 5.21
C TYR A 131 -5.25 -6.81 6.51
N TRP A 132 -5.75 -7.43 7.59
CA TRP A 132 -4.96 -7.59 8.81
C TRP A 132 -3.66 -8.33 8.54
N ALA A 133 -3.72 -9.47 7.88
CA ALA A 133 -2.55 -10.27 7.52
C ALA A 133 -1.61 -9.52 6.55
N TYR A 134 -2.15 -8.89 5.53
CA TYR A 134 -1.42 -8.14 4.52
C TYR A 134 -0.62 -6.97 5.14
N TRP A 135 -1.21 -6.21 6.06
CA TRP A 135 -0.49 -5.14 6.74
C TRP A 135 0.56 -5.65 7.73
N MET A 136 0.36 -6.80 8.36
CA MET A 136 1.38 -7.44 9.20
C MET A 136 2.63 -7.80 8.40
N VAL A 137 2.50 -8.21 7.16
CA VAL A 137 3.64 -8.52 6.27
C VAL A 137 4.58 -7.32 6.11
N TRP A 138 4.05 -6.12 6.09
CA TRP A 138 4.82 -4.88 5.96
C TRP A 138 5.47 -4.40 7.27
N ALA A 139 5.13 -5.00 8.40
CA ALA A 139 5.65 -4.61 9.71
C ALA A 139 7.17 -4.79 9.87
N VAL A 140 7.82 -5.54 8.98
CA VAL A 140 9.29 -5.69 8.97
C VAL A 140 9.97 -4.66 8.09
N ALA A 141 9.34 -4.22 7.00
CA ALA A 141 9.90 -3.22 6.08
C ALA A 141 9.66 -1.78 6.54
N ALA A 142 8.42 -1.48 6.94
CA ALA A 142 8.01 -0.14 7.29
C ALA A 142 8.83 0.49 8.44
N PRO A 143 9.12 -0.20 9.55
CA PRO A 143 9.92 0.37 10.64
C PRO A 143 11.34 0.72 10.20
N PHE A 144 11.96 -0.09 9.36
CA PHE A 144 13.29 0.18 8.85
C PHE A 144 13.33 1.46 8.02
N PHE A 145 12.39 1.61 7.09
CA PHE A 145 12.24 2.81 6.28
C PHE A 145 11.88 4.03 7.14
N ILE A 146 10.88 3.92 8.04
CA ILE A 146 10.44 5.00 8.92
C ILE A 146 11.57 5.45 9.83
N GLY A 147 12.36 4.53 10.38
CA GLY A 147 13.52 4.84 11.21
C GLY A 147 14.53 5.73 10.48
N ASN A 148 14.83 5.41 9.23
CA ASN A 148 15.77 6.18 8.42
C ASN A 148 15.29 7.60 8.11
N ILE A 149 14.01 7.78 7.78
CA ILE A 149 13.47 9.11 7.42
C ILE A 149 13.06 9.95 8.64
N SER A 150 13.04 9.37 9.84
CA SER A 150 12.59 10.04 11.07
C SER A 150 13.72 10.71 11.87
N ARG A 151 14.92 10.75 11.33
CA ARG A 151 16.07 11.41 12.00
C ARG A 151 15.74 12.85 12.39
N GLY A 152 16.03 13.21 13.64
CA GLY A 152 15.73 14.54 14.21
C GLY A 152 14.29 14.75 14.69
N ARG A 153 13.44 13.72 14.62
CA ARG A 153 12.06 13.74 15.15
C ARG A 153 11.96 12.92 16.44
N THR A 154 11.05 13.33 17.31
CA THR A 154 10.73 12.50 18.50
C THR A 154 9.86 11.30 18.10
N ILE A 155 9.91 10.22 18.87
CA ILE A 155 9.04 9.04 18.69
C ILE A 155 7.56 9.45 18.62
N LYS A 156 7.13 10.37 19.51
CA LYS A 156 5.76 10.90 19.50
C LYS A 156 5.41 11.58 18.18
N GLN A 157 6.29 12.42 17.64
CA GLN A 157 6.06 13.10 16.35
C GLN A 157 5.98 12.11 15.19
N THR A 158 6.83 11.09 15.20
CA THR A 158 6.84 10.04 14.18
C THR A 158 5.54 9.23 14.20
N ILE A 159 5.11 8.77 15.38
CA ILE A 159 3.86 8.01 15.54
C ILE A 159 2.65 8.86 15.13
N LEU A 160 2.51 10.07 15.68
CA LEU A 160 1.38 10.95 15.36
C LEU A 160 1.35 11.32 13.87
N GLY A 161 2.54 11.60 13.27
CA GLY A 161 2.63 11.86 11.84
C GLY A 161 2.17 10.69 10.99
N GLY A 162 2.61 9.47 11.32
CA GLY A 162 2.17 8.24 10.63
C GLY A 162 0.66 8.03 10.73
N TYR A 163 0.08 8.17 11.92
CA TYR A 163 -1.37 8.02 12.08
C TYR A 163 -2.17 9.13 11.40
N VAL A 164 -1.84 10.40 11.62
CA VAL A 164 -2.62 11.51 11.06
C VAL A 164 -2.56 11.52 9.52
N PHE A 165 -1.37 11.42 8.95
CA PHE A 165 -1.23 11.51 7.49
C PHE A 165 -1.51 10.17 6.80
N GLY A 166 -1.05 9.03 7.35
CA GLY A 166 -1.27 7.71 6.76
C GLY A 166 -2.73 7.28 6.85
N VAL A 167 -3.28 7.22 8.06
CA VAL A 167 -4.68 6.81 8.27
C VAL A 167 -5.63 7.85 7.68
N GLY A 168 -5.34 9.16 7.85
CA GLY A 168 -6.17 10.23 7.31
C GLY A 168 -6.28 10.18 5.79
N SER A 169 -5.16 10.01 5.07
CA SER A 169 -5.19 9.88 3.60
C SER A 169 -5.95 8.64 3.13
N THR A 170 -5.80 7.53 3.85
CA THR A 170 -6.54 6.29 3.57
C THR A 170 -8.05 6.50 3.74
N ILE A 171 -8.49 7.07 4.87
CA ILE A 171 -9.91 7.36 5.11
C ILE A 171 -10.47 8.28 4.01
N ILE A 172 -9.76 9.36 3.68
CA ILE A 172 -10.20 10.29 2.63
C ILE A 172 -10.36 9.57 1.28
N SER A 173 -9.40 8.71 0.91
CA SER A 173 -9.47 7.97 -0.35
C SER A 173 -10.65 7.00 -0.40
N PHE A 174 -10.89 6.24 0.67
CA PHE A 174 -12.04 5.35 0.76
C PHE A 174 -13.38 6.11 0.76
N VAL A 175 -13.44 7.25 1.47
CA VAL A 175 -14.62 8.10 1.48
C VAL A 175 -14.91 8.64 0.08
N VAL A 176 -13.93 9.17 -0.62
CA VAL A 176 -14.16 9.79 -1.93
C VAL A 176 -14.43 8.74 -3.00
N LEU A 177 -13.52 7.78 -3.18
CA LEU A 177 -13.62 6.80 -4.27
C LEU A 177 -14.74 5.77 -4.02
N GLY A 178 -14.85 5.25 -2.80
CA GLY A 178 -15.87 4.27 -2.45
C GLY A 178 -17.27 4.84 -2.51
N ASN A 179 -17.50 6.02 -1.94
CA ASN A 179 -18.82 6.64 -1.94
C ASN A 179 -19.22 7.19 -3.31
N TYR A 180 -18.29 7.41 -4.23
CA TYR A 180 -18.66 7.78 -5.59
C TYR A 180 -19.48 6.67 -6.26
N GLY A 181 -18.95 5.45 -6.31
CA GLY A 181 -19.65 4.30 -6.87
C GLY A 181 -20.94 3.95 -6.09
N LEU A 182 -20.84 3.96 -4.75
CA LEU A 182 -21.99 3.71 -3.88
C LEU A 182 -23.13 4.72 -4.10
N GLY A 183 -22.81 6.00 -4.27
CA GLY A 183 -23.78 7.05 -4.52
C GLY A 183 -24.53 6.86 -5.84
N LEU A 184 -23.87 6.38 -6.88
CA LEU A 184 -24.49 6.02 -8.15
C LEU A 184 -25.42 4.81 -8.01
N GLN A 185 -24.97 3.78 -7.29
CA GLN A 185 -25.77 2.58 -7.01
C GLN A 185 -27.04 2.91 -6.22
N VAL A 186 -26.90 3.63 -5.11
CA VAL A 186 -28.04 3.99 -4.21
C VAL A 186 -29.03 4.94 -4.89
N SER A 187 -28.55 5.85 -5.75
CA SER A 187 -29.42 6.75 -6.52
C SER A 187 -30.09 6.09 -7.72
N GLY A 188 -29.83 4.81 -7.98
CA GLY A 188 -30.39 4.07 -9.12
C GLY A 188 -29.85 4.53 -10.49
N LYS A 189 -28.77 5.33 -10.51
CA LYS A 189 -28.14 5.79 -11.76
C LYS A 189 -27.30 4.72 -12.45
N ALA A 190 -26.84 3.72 -11.68
CA ALA A 190 -26.12 2.57 -12.19
C ALA A 190 -26.39 1.35 -11.30
N ASP A 191 -26.33 0.14 -11.87
CA ASP A 191 -26.46 -1.12 -11.14
C ASP A 191 -25.15 -1.93 -11.25
N PHE A 192 -24.20 -1.56 -10.39
CA PHE A 192 -22.90 -2.20 -10.32
C PHE A 192 -22.92 -3.55 -9.63
N ILE A 193 -23.88 -3.75 -8.72
CA ILE A 193 -24.03 -5.02 -7.98
C ILE A 193 -24.44 -6.13 -8.93
N SER A 194 -25.48 -5.93 -9.72
CA SER A 194 -25.95 -6.92 -10.72
C SER A 194 -24.89 -7.17 -11.79
N GLN A 195 -24.15 -6.14 -12.19
CA GLN A 195 -23.06 -6.27 -13.15
C GLN A 195 -21.95 -7.16 -12.60
N TYR A 196 -21.47 -6.91 -11.39
CA TYR A 196 -20.43 -7.72 -10.77
C TYR A 196 -20.89 -9.16 -10.53
N ALA A 197 -22.14 -9.35 -10.10
CA ALA A 197 -22.71 -10.69 -9.87
C ALA A 197 -22.77 -11.53 -11.16
N LYS A 198 -22.91 -10.88 -12.33
CA LYS A 198 -22.97 -11.55 -13.63
C LYS A 198 -21.58 -11.96 -14.15
N ASP A 199 -20.61 -11.06 -14.07
CA ASP A 199 -19.33 -11.21 -14.78
C ASP A 199 -18.17 -11.57 -13.84
N GLY A 200 -18.26 -11.21 -12.55
CA GLY A 200 -17.17 -11.35 -11.57
C GLY A 200 -15.92 -10.53 -11.90
N ASP A 201 -15.97 -9.68 -12.93
CA ASP A 201 -14.83 -8.86 -13.38
C ASP A 201 -14.74 -7.55 -12.57
N LEU A 202 -14.02 -7.60 -11.44
CA LEU A 202 -13.78 -6.44 -10.59
C LEU A 202 -13.12 -5.28 -11.36
N TYR A 203 -12.19 -5.58 -12.23
CA TYR A 203 -11.45 -4.54 -12.97
C TYR A 203 -12.31 -3.88 -14.03
N GLY A 204 -13.12 -4.65 -14.74
CA GLY A 204 -14.13 -4.13 -15.67
C GLY A 204 -15.16 -3.26 -14.94
N LEU A 205 -15.59 -3.67 -13.74
CA LEU A 205 -16.50 -2.88 -12.92
C LEU A 205 -15.90 -1.51 -12.55
N ILE A 206 -14.64 -1.47 -12.11
CA ILE A 206 -13.95 -0.21 -11.79
C ILE A 206 -13.88 0.71 -13.03
N LEU A 207 -13.58 0.15 -14.20
CA LEU A 207 -13.58 0.92 -15.44
C LEU A 207 -14.96 1.51 -15.77
N ASN A 208 -16.02 0.74 -15.54
CA ASN A 208 -17.38 1.21 -15.76
C ASN A 208 -17.79 2.31 -14.78
N ILE A 209 -17.34 2.22 -13.51
CA ILE A 209 -17.52 3.31 -12.54
C ILE A 209 -16.81 4.59 -13.04
N ILE A 210 -15.58 4.47 -13.53
CA ILE A 210 -14.85 5.64 -14.07
C ILE A 210 -15.53 6.22 -15.31
N ASP A 211 -16.10 5.39 -16.16
CA ASP A 211 -16.82 5.84 -17.37
C ASP A 211 -18.05 6.70 -17.08
N THR A 212 -18.63 6.57 -15.89
CA THR A 212 -19.74 7.44 -15.48
C THR A 212 -19.31 8.87 -15.16
N MET A 213 -17.99 9.11 -15.02
CA MET A 213 -17.48 10.44 -14.68
C MET A 213 -17.34 11.34 -15.91
N PRO A 214 -17.64 12.64 -15.78
CA PRO A 214 -17.19 13.60 -16.76
C PRO A 214 -15.66 13.50 -16.93
N LEU A 215 -15.18 13.62 -18.16
CA LEU A 215 -13.74 13.51 -18.46
C LEU A 215 -13.11 12.15 -18.14
N ALA A 216 -13.85 11.04 -18.24
CA ALA A 216 -13.40 9.69 -17.91
C ALA A 216 -12.01 9.35 -18.49
N LYS A 217 -11.72 9.73 -19.75
CA LYS A 217 -10.40 9.50 -20.37
C LYS A 217 -9.27 10.21 -19.62
N VAL A 218 -9.50 11.45 -19.18
CA VAL A 218 -8.49 12.21 -18.40
C VAL A 218 -8.27 11.56 -17.05
N ILE A 219 -9.34 11.13 -16.39
CA ILE A 219 -9.28 10.41 -15.12
C ILE A 219 -8.50 9.10 -15.25
N LEU A 220 -8.75 8.33 -16.31
CA LEU A 220 -8.00 7.10 -16.60
C LEU A 220 -6.50 7.37 -16.77
N VAL A 221 -6.12 8.44 -17.50
CA VAL A 221 -4.71 8.83 -17.69
C VAL A 221 -4.08 9.23 -16.34
N ILE A 222 -4.76 10.05 -15.54
CA ILE A 222 -4.27 10.44 -14.22
C ILE A 222 -4.11 9.19 -13.32
N THR A 223 -5.06 8.26 -13.37
CA THR A 223 -5.00 7.00 -12.61
C THR A 223 -3.79 6.17 -13.02
N VAL A 224 -3.49 6.02 -14.31
CA VAL A 224 -2.30 5.33 -14.82
C VAL A 224 -1.03 5.97 -14.27
N LEU A 225 -0.89 7.28 -14.39
CA LEU A 225 0.28 8.02 -13.91
C LEU A 225 0.44 7.88 -12.39
N CYS A 226 -0.67 7.97 -11.65
CA CYS A 226 -0.70 7.78 -10.21
C CYS A 226 -0.25 6.36 -9.82
N MET A 227 -0.79 5.32 -10.45
CA MET A 227 -0.43 3.92 -10.17
C MET A 227 1.05 3.64 -10.47
N ILE A 228 1.58 4.12 -11.61
CA ILE A 228 3.00 3.96 -11.95
C ILE A 228 3.88 4.66 -10.91
N ALA A 229 3.52 5.88 -10.50
CA ALA A 229 4.29 6.64 -9.50
C ALA A 229 4.26 5.95 -8.13
N PHE A 230 3.11 5.43 -7.69
CA PHE A 230 3.01 4.64 -6.46
C PHE A 230 3.85 3.36 -6.52
N TYR A 231 3.81 2.64 -7.62
CA TYR A 231 4.61 1.43 -7.79
C TYR A 231 6.10 1.73 -7.68
N ALA A 232 6.57 2.72 -8.43
CA ALA A 232 7.98 3.07 -8.43
C ALA A 232 8.49 3.46 -7.04
N THR A 233 7.74 4.27 -6.28
CA THR A 233 8.13 4.69 -4.93
C THR A 233 8.10 3.54 -3.91
N SER A 234 7.12 2.65 -4.00
CA SER A 234 7.00 1.52 -3.09
C SER A 234 8.11 0.49 -3.32
N PHE A 235 8.39 0.14 -4.57
CA PHE A 235 9.42 -0.85 -4.89
C PHE A 235 10.81 -0.42 -4.49
N ASP A 236 11.15 0.83 -4.70
CA ASP A 236 12.44 1.35 -4.32
C ASP A 236 12.71 1.16 -2.82
N SER A 237 11.75 1.53 -1.99
CA SER A 237 11.85 1.36 -0.54
C SER A 237 11.95 -0.11 -0.13
N ILE A 238 11.23 -1.01 -0.82
CA ILE A 238 11.25 -2.44 -0.55
C ILE A 238 12.57 -3.07 -0.99
N ALA A 239 13.05 -2.74 -2.19
CA ALA A 239 14.32 -3.23 -2.71
C ALA A 239 15.49 -2.80 -1.83
N TYR A 240 15.50 -1.54 -1.41
CA TYR A 240 16.48 -1.02 -0.45
C TYR A 240 16.45 -1.80 0.87
N THR A 241 15.26 -2.01 1.44
CA THR A 241 15.11 -2.77 2.69
C THR A 241 15.59 -4.21 2.55
N ALA A 242 15.20 -4.89 1.46
CA ALA A 242 15.63 -6.26 1.18
C ALA A 242 17.16 -6.34 0.98
N ALA A 243 17.75 -5.34 0.34
CA ALA A 243 19.19 -5.24 0.19
C ALA A 243 19.89 -5.07 1.55
N CYS A 244 19.35 -4.27 2.45
CA CYS A 244 19.88 -4.12 3.82
C CYS A 244 19.85 -5.44 4.59
N TYR A 245 18.80 -6.24 4.47
CA TYR A 245 18.71 -7.58 5.09
C TYR A 245 19.72 -8.61 4.52
N SER A 246 20.36 -8.30 3.40
CA SER A 246 21.40 -9.16 2.82
C SER A 246 22.76 -9.02 3.52
N TYR A 247 22.92 -8.04 4.41
CA TYR A 247 24.13 -7.82 5.18
C TYR A 247 23.98 -8.31 6.61
N LYS A 248 25.06 -8.86 7.16
CA LYS A 248 25.10 -9.29 8.56
C LYS A 248 25.09 -8.09 9.50
N GLU A 249 25.82 -7.05 9.16
CA GLU A 249 25.88 -5.77 9.87
C GLU A 249 26.04 -4.66 8.84
N LEU A 250 25.27 -3.60 8.97
CA LEU A 250 25.38 -2.36 8.21
C LEU A 250 25.59 -1.22 9.23
N GLY A 251 26.62 -0.43 9.05
CA GLY A 251 26.88 0.74 9.89
C GLY A 251 25.78 1.80 9.74
N GLU A 252 25.61 2.66 10.73
CA GLU A 252 24.53 3.68 10.78
C GLU A 252 24.47 4.61 9.57
N ASN A 253 25.61 4.80 8.85
CA ASN A 253 25.72 5.66 7.67
C ASN A 253 26.09 4.90 6.40
N GLU A 254 26.08 3.57 6.45
CA GLU A 254 26.39 2.72 5.31
C GLU A 254 25.12 2.39 4.52
N HIS A 255 25.24 2.36 3.21
CA HIS A 255 24.19 1.97 2.29
C HIS A 255 24.54 0.64 1.64
N PRO A 256 23.56 -0.22 1.32
CA PRO A 256 23.83 -1.45 0.60
C PRO A 256 24.47 -1.16 -0.76
N HIS A 257 25.30 -2.10 -1.23
CA HIS A 257 25.93 -1.96 -2.53
C HIS A 257 24.87 -1.98 -3.65
N LYS A 258 24.98 -1.08 -4.62
CA LYS A 258 24.00 -0.90 -5.69
C LYS A 258 23.70 -2.18 -6.50
N LEU A 259 24.68 -3.09 -6.64
CA LEU A 259 24.46 -4.37 -7.31
C LEU A 259 23.52 -5.31 -6.51
N ILE A 260 23.59 -5.28 -5.17
CA ILE A 260 22.68 -6.07 -4.31
C ILE A 260 21.28 -5.48 -4.37
N GLU A 261 21.18 -4.17 -4.33
CA GLU A 261 19.90 -3.45 -4.49
C GLU A 261 19.27 -3.75 -5.86
N LEU A 262 20.06 -3.71 -6.94
CA LEU A 262 19.63 -4.11 -8.29
C LEU A 262 19.19 -5.58 -8.36
N LEU A 263 19.92 -6.49 -7.71
CA LEU A 263 19.52 -7.90 -7.62
C LEU A 263 18.15 -8.05 -7.00
N TRP A 264 17.89 -7.34 -5.89
CA TRP A 264 16.57 -7.34 -5.23
C TRP A 264 15.49 -6.72 -6.08
N CYS A 265 15.78 -5.65 -6.82
CA CYS A 265 14.85 -5.09 -7.81
C CYS A 265 14.36 -6.15 -8.81
N LEU A 266 15.26 -6.99 -9.30
CA LEU A 266 14.92 -8.06 -10.24
C LEU A 266 14.19 -9.22 -9.56
N LEU A 267 14.62 -9.63 -8.37
CA LEU A 267 13.98 -10.73 -7.63
C LEU A 267 12.56 -10.41 -7.22
N LEU A 268 12.29 -9.19 -6.80
CA LEU A 268 10.95 -8.75 -6.35
C LEU A 268 9.90 -8.79 -7.47
N ILE A 269 10.30 -8.70 -8.74
CA ILE A 269 9.36 -8.75 -9.86
C ILE A 269 9.08 -10.17 -10.37
N VAL A 270 9.96 -11.11 -10.08
CA VAL A 270 9.84 -12.50 -10.59
C VAL A 270 8.58 -13.18 -10.06
N LEU A 271 8.32 -13.06 -8.76
CA LEU A 271 7.15 -13.71 -8.13
C LEU A 271 5.81 -13.13 -8.61
N PRO A 272 5.60 -11.80 -8.69
CA PRO A 272 4.43 -11.22 -9.33
C PRO A 272 4.21 -11.70 -10.76
N ILE A 273 5.26 -11.74 -11.59
CA ILE A 273 5.15 -12.24 -12.97
C ILE A 273 4.73 -13.72 -12.97
N ALA A 274 5.32 -14.55 -12.13
CA ALA A 274 4.95 -15.95 -12.03
C ALA A 274 3.48 -16.16 -11.62
N LEU A 275 2.98 -15.37 -10.68
CA LEU A 275 1.59 -15.42 -10.23
C LEU A 275 0.61 -14.94 -11.32
N VAL A 276 0.94 -13.89 -12.03
CA VAL A 276 0.14 -13.41 -13.17
C VAL A 276 0.15 -14.43 -14.31
N PHE A 277 1.31 -15.01 -14.62
CA PHE A 277 1.46 -16.00 -15.67
C PHE A 277 0.69 -17.30 -15.37
N SER A 278 0.66 -17.71 -14.10
CA SER A 278 -0.08 -18.91 -13.67
C SER A 278 -1.60 -18.70 -13.59
N GLU A 279 -2.11 -17.51 -13.93
CA GLU A 279 -3.53 -17.14 -13.83
C GLU A 279 -4.11 -17.44 -12.44
N SER A 280 -3.30 -17.23 -11.40
CA SER A 280 -3.69 -17.51 -10.01
C SER A 280 -4.93 -16.73 -9.62
N SER A 281 -5.87 -17.40 -8.96
CA SER A 281 -7.06 -16.73 -8.44
C SER A 281 -6.70 -15.68 -7.37
N MET A 282 -7.57 -14.69 -7.19
CA MET A 282 -7.41 -13.67 -6.13
C MET A 282 -7.16 -14.31 -4.77
N ASN A 283 -7.91 -15.36 -4.43
CA ASN A 283 -7.80 -16.06 -3.14
C ASN A 283 -6.43 -16.75 -2.98
N ASN A 284 -5.86 -17.30 -4.04
CA ASN A 284 -4.53 -17.90 -3.99
C ASN A 284 -3.45 -16.84 -3.73
N ILE A 285 -3.57 -15.68 -4.40
CA ILE A 285 -2.65 -14.55 -4.22
C ILE A 285 -2.73 -14.01 -2.79
N GLN A 286 -3.92 -13.83 -2.26
CA GLN A 286 -4.15 -13.37 -0.89
C GLN A 286 -3.63 -14.35 0.15
N SER A 287 -3.76 -15.66 -0.10
CA SER A 287 -3.29 -16.71 0.81
C SER A 287 -1.78 -16.66 1.06
N ILE A 288 -0.98 -16.22 0.10
CA ILE A 288 0.48 -16.07 0.27
C ILE A 288 0.79 -15.05 1.37
N SER A 289 0.10 -13.91 1.37
CA SER A 289 0.25 -12.90 2.43
C SER A 289 -0.25 -13.39 3.78
N ILE A 290 -1.37 -14.11 3.83
CA ILE A 290 -1.93 -14.65 5.07
C ILE A 290 -0.96 -15.64 5.72
N ILE A 291 -0.38 -16.57 4.94
CA ILE A 291 0.60 -17.53 5.43
C ILE A 291 1.85 -16.82 5.97
N SER A 292 2.31 -15.80 5.25
CA SER A 292 3.51 -15.03 5.63
C SER A 292 3.30 -14.19 6.88
N ALA A 293 2.08 -13.75 7.16
CA ALA A 293 1.76 -12.88 8.29
C ALA A 293 1.91 -13.59 9.65
N PHE A 294 1.67 -14.90 9.72
CA PHE A 294 1.71 -15.63 10.97
C PHE A 294 3.09 -15.54 11.69
N PRO A 295 4.22 -15.91 11.04
CA PRO A 295 5.53 -15.75 11.68
C PRO A 295 5.89 -14.29 11.96
N ILE A 296 5.43 -13.35 11.13
CA ILE A 296 5.65 -11.92 11.37
C ILE A 296 4.92 -11.42 12.61
N GLY A 297 3.71 -11.91 12.89
CA GLY A 297 2.99 -11.60 14.12
C GLY A 297 3.80 -11.95 15.37
N ILE A 298 4.47 -13.09 15.38
CA ILE A 298 5.38 -13.50 16.46
C ILE A 298 6.60 -12.56 16.56
N ILE A 299 7.20 -12.23 15.40
CA ILE A 299 8.35 -11.32 15.35
C ILE A 299 7.96 -9.92 15.86
N MET A 300 6.77 -9.41 15.56
CA MET A 300 6.29 -8.13 16.07
C MET A 300 6.23 -8.11 17.62
N ILE A 301 5.78 -9.20 18.24
CA ILE A 301 5.77 -9.32 19.71
C ILE A 301 7.20 -9.27 20.25
N LEU A 302 8.15 -9.97 19.62
CA LEU A 302 9.56 -9.93 20.02
C LEU A 302 10.17 -8.53 19.86
N ILE A 303 9.84 -7.81 18.80
CA ILE A 303 10.26 -6.42 18.58
C ILE A 303 9.73 -5.50 19.70
N LEU A 304 8.45 -5.64 20.08
CA LEU A 304 7.86 -4.86 21.17
C LEU A 304 8.58 -5.13 22.51
N ILE A 305 8.84 -6.39 22.83
CA ILE A 305 9.56 -6.76 24.06
C ILE A 305 10.98 -6.16 24.07
N SER A 306 11.70 -6.26 22.94
CA SER A 306 13.04 -5.67 22.77
C SER A 306 13.00 -4.16 22.95
N PHE A 307 12.06 -3.49 22.31
CA PHE A 307 11.90 -2.04 22.41
C PHE A 307 11.72 -1.56 23.84
N PHE A 308 10.81 -2.18 24.61
CA PHE A 308 10.58 -1.77 26.00
C PHE A 308 11.81 -2.00 26.88
N LYS A 309 12.57 -3.08 26.63
CA LYS A 309 13.82 -3.37 27.35
C LYS A 309 14.89 -2.32 27.04
N ASP A 310 15.06 -1.96 25.78
CA ASP A 310 16.08 -0.99 25.36
C ASP A 310 15.71 0.44 25.77
N ALA A 311 14.42 0.82 25.65
CA ALA A 311 13.91 2.09 26.13
C ALA A 311 14.09 2.23 27.66
N GLY A 312 13.84 1.15 28.43
CA GLY A 312 14.08 1.15 29.86
C GLY A 312 15.54 1.38 30.23
N LYS A 313 16.48 0.73 29.53
CA LYS A 313 17.93 0.96 29.73
C LYS A 313 18.33 2.38 29.42
N TYR A 314 17.89 2.91 28.25
CA TYR A 314 18.19 4.26 27.81
C TYR A 314 17.71 5.31 28.83
N LEU A 315 16.49 5.17 29.35
CA LEU A 315 15.95 6.07 30.37
C LEU A 315 16.70 5.98 31.67
N ALA A 316 17.11 4.77 32.10
CA ALA A 316 17.91 4.57 33.33
C ALA A 316 19.31 5.19 33.19
N GLU A 317 19.96 5.09 32.06
CA GLU A 317 21.26 5.72 31.77
C GLU A 317 21.16 7.24 31.71
N SER A 318 20.13 7.75 30.99
CA SER A 318 19.85 9.19 30.91
C SER A 318 19.55 9.83 32.25
N SER A 319 18.93 9.15 33.17
CA SER A 319 18.66 9.63 34.52
C SER A 319 19.91 9.66 35.43
N LYS A 320 20.94 8.90 35.09
CA LYS A 320 22.23 8.86 35.83
C LYS A 320 23.25 9.91 35.40
N SER A 321 23.02 10.59 34.29
CA SER A 321 23.89 11.67 33.75
C SER A 321 23.31 13.04 34.11
N PRO A 322 23.80 13.74 35.13
CA PRO A 322 23.21 15.01 35.61
C PRO A 322 23.44 16.25 34.70
N ASP A 323 24.14 16.10 33.57
CA ASP A 323 24.76 17.25 32.87
C ASP A 323 24.14 17.62 31.52
N SER A 324 22.88 17.28 31.25
CA SER A 324 22.24 17.65 29.96
C SER A 324 21.11 18.71 30.02
N THR A 325 20.87 19.35 31.19
CA THR A 325 19.78 20.33 31.34
C THR A 325 20.14 21.79 30.99
N THR A 326 21.34 22.07 30.44
CA THR A 326 21.76 23.48 30.23
C THR A 326 22.09 23.88 28.78
N LYS A 327 21.73 23.08 27.77
CA LYS A 327 21.94 23.50 26.35
C LYS A 327 20.72 23.35 25.45
N SER A 328 19.55 23.81 25.91
CA SER A 328 18.37 23.96 25.04
C SER A 328 17.70 25.31 25.26
N LYS A 329 18.51 26.40 25.23
CA LYS A 329 18.02 27.77 25.03
C LYS A 329 19.12 28.54 24.30
N LYS A 330 19.13 28.44 22.97
CA LYS A 330 19.51 29.55 22.08
C LYS A 330 19.08 29.17 20.65
#